data_4e7fdc77f486e25e6aa7c5ae2df14e36
#
_entry.id   4e7fdc77f486e25e6aa7c5ae2df14e36
#
_cell.length_a   1.000
_cell.length_b   1.000
_cell.length_c   1.000
_cell.angle_alpha   90.00
_cell.angle_beta   90.00
_cell.angle_gamma   90.00
#
_symmetry.space_group_name_H-M   'P 1'
#
loop_
_entity.id
_entity.type
_entity.pdbx_description
1 polymer ?
#
loop_
_entity_poly.entity_id
_entity_poly.type
_entity_poly.pdbx_seq_one_letter_code
_entity_poly.pdbx_strand_id
1 'polypeptide(L)'
;MLILAIHQTPSLTQERYDEVVRRLTGKSRIESPSDLPFEGLLVHAAGQGPSGFCVFDVFELEEAVERFRNALGTIPEEVGIEEPPQFFPAHAAMSVPIERG
;
A
#
# COMPACT_ATOMS: atom_id res chain seq x y z
N MET A 1 17.54 -4.54 2.50
CA MET A 1 17.25 -4.22 1.07
C MET A 1 15.85 -3.65 0.96
N LEU A 2 15.73 -2.54 0.28
CA LEU A 2 14.43 -1.92 0.05
C LEU A 2 13.60 -2.75 -0.92
N ILE A 3 12.31 -2.85 -0.66
CA ILE A 3 11.36 -3.60 -1.50
C ILE A 3 10.33 -2.63 -2.07
N LEU A 4 10.13 -2.69 -3.37
CA LEU A 4 9.12 -1.93 -4.07
C LEU A 4 7.92 -2.83 -4.32
N ALA A 5 6.73 -2.33 -4.06
CA ALA A 5 5.48 -3.01 -4.38
C ALA A 5 4.65 -2.16 -5.33
N ILE A 6 4.13 -2.79 -6.37
CA ILE A 6 3.22 -2.15 -7.32
C ILE A 6 1.95 -2.99 -7.39
N HIS A 7 0.82 -2.32 -7.23
CA HIS A 7 -0.48 -2.97 -7.33
C HIS A 7 -1.36 -2.20 -8.31
N GLN A 8 -1.55 -2.77 -9.48
CA GLN A 8 -2.43 -2.23 -10.52
C GLN A 8 -3.04 -3.42 -11.26
N THR A 9 -4.24 -3.80 -10.89
CA THR A 9 -4.91 -4.99 -11.41
C THR A 9 -6.38 -4.67 -11.65
N PRO A 10 -7.09 -5.47 -12.48
CA PRO A 10 -8.50 -5.20 -12.79
C PRO A 10 -9.41 -5.14 -11.58
N SER A 11 -9.16 -5.94 -10.55
CA SER A 11 -10.02 -5.95 -9.36
C SER A 11 -9.68 -4.87 -8.34
N LEU A 12 -8.56 -4.16 -8.51
CA LEU A 12 -8.19 -3.06 -7.62
C LEU A 12 -8.83 -1.77 -8.12
N THR A 13 -9.80 -1.26 -7.37
CA THR A 13 -10.49 -0.01 -7.65
C THR A 13 -10.33 0.95 -6.49
N GLN A 14 -10.58 2.22 -6.72
CA GLN A 14 -10.52 3.21 -5.65
C GLN A 14 -11.47 2.85 -4.51
N GLU A 15 -12.68 2.42 -4.82
CA GLU A 15 -13.66 2.05 -3.80
C GLU A 15 -13.18 0.89 -2.93
N ARG A 16 -12.60 -0.13 -3.56
CA ARG A 16 -12.07 -1.28 -2.82
C ARG A 16 -10.83 -0.92 -2.01
N TYR A 17 -9.96 -0.08 -2.57
CA TYR A 17 -8.83 0.45 -1.85
C TYR A 17 -9.27 1.22 -0.61
N ASP A 18 -10.22 2.13 -0.75
CA ASP A 18 -10.73 2.92 0.37
C ASP A 18 -11.32 2.03 1.46
N GLU A 19 -12.00 0.95 1.06
CA GLU A 19 -12.56 -0.01 2.01
C GLU A 19 -11.47 -0.77 2.76
N VAL A 20 -10.39 -1.16 2.08
CA VAL A 20 -9.24 -1.79 2.73
C VAL A 20 -8.62 -0.84 3.75
N VAL A 21 -8.40 0.40 3.37
CA VAL A 21 -7.83 1.42 4.28
C VAL A 21 -8.70 1.57 5.51
N ARG A 22 -10.00 1.69 5.32
CA ARG A 22 -10.95 1.85 6.42
C ARG A 22 -10.92 0.66 7.39
N ARG A 23 -10.91 -0.57 6.85
CA ARG A 23 -10.87 -1.77 7.67
C ARG A 23 -9.54 -1.96 8.38
N LEU A 24 -8.44 -1.60 7.70
CA LEU A 24 -7.10 -1.75 8.24
C LEU A 24 -6.78 -0.71 9.32
N THR A 25 -7.19 0.53 9.12
CA THR A 25 -6.78 1.66 9.96
C THR A 25 -7.91 2.28 10.80
N GLY A 26 -9.15 2.04 10.43
CA GLY A 26 -10.29 2.74 11.03
C GLY A 26 -10.47 4.16 10.53
N LYS A 27 -9.65 4.58 9.57
CA LYS A 27 -9.66 5.94 9.01
C LYS A 27 -9.99 5.91 7.53
N SER A 28 -10.39 7.05 6.98
CA SER A 28 -10.69 7.16 5.55
C SER A 28 -9.44 7.29 4.68
N ARG A 29 -8.31 7.68 5.26
CA ARG A 29 -7.05 7.89 4.53
C ARG A 29 -5.85 7.49 5.37
N ILE A 30 -4.77 7.09 4.69
CA ILE A 30 -3.46 6.94 5.28
C ILE A 30 -2.72 8.25 5.02
N GLU A 31 -2.44 9.01 6.07
CA GLU A 31 -1.78 10.31 5.97
C GLU A 31 -0.40 10.33 6.63
N SER A 32 -0.16 9.42 7.55
CA SER A 32 1.13 9.34 8.24
C SER A 32 1.44 7.87 8.59
N PRO A 33 2.71 7.54 8.85
CA PRO A 33 3.08 6.19 9.25
C PRO A 33 2.35 5.68 10.49
N SER A 34 1.98 6.58 11.40
CA SER A 34 1.28 6.21 12.63
C SER A 34 -0.15 5.74 12.41
N ASP A 35 -0.71 5.95 11.22
CA ASP A 35 -2.04 5.46 10.87
C ASP A 35 -2.04 3.95 10.61
N LEU A 36 -0.87 3.38 10.33
CA LEU A 36 -0.73 1.98 9.97
C LEU A 36 -0.49 1.09 11.19
N PRO A 37 -1.05 -0.13 11.23
CA PRO A 37 -0.85 -1.06 12.34
C PRO A 37 0.45 -1.87 12.22
N PHE A 38 1.41 -1.42 11.43
CA PHE A 38 2.70 -2.06 11.26
C PHE A 38 3.77 -1.02 10.93
N GLU A 39 5.03 -1.39 11.10
CA GLU A 39 6.17 -0.53 10.83
C GLU A 39 6.94 -0.99 9.58
N GLY A 40 7.72 -0.07 9.00
CA GLY A 40 8.63 -0.38 7.90
C GLY A 40 8.14 0.03 6.52
N LEU A 41 6.99 0.66 6.42
CA LEU A 41 6.54 1.25 5.16
C LEU A 41 7.11 2.68 5.07
N LEU A 42 7.95 2.92 4.08
CA LEU A 42 8.63 4.20 3.89
C LEU A 42 7.87 5.16 2.99
N VAL A 43 7.24 4.63 1.95
CA VAL A 43 6.47 5.42 0.98
C VAL A 43 5.19 4.67 0.66
N HIS A 44 4.10 5.40 0.62
CA HIS A 44 2.81 4.88 0.17
C HIS A 44 2.15 5.96 -0.69
N ALA A 45 1.74 5.57 -1.88
CA ALA A 45 1.03 6.46 -2.78
C ALA A 45 -0.02 5.67 -3.56
N ALA A 46 -1.16 6.29 -3.80
CA ALA A 46 -2.25 5.68 -4.54
C ALA A 46 -2.92 6.72 -5.41
N GLY A 47 -3.37 6.32 -6.59
CA GLY A 47 -4.04 7.24 -7.49
C GLY A 47 -4.67 6.56 -8.69
N GLN A 48 -5.57 7.28 -9.35
CA GLN A 48 -6.24 6.81 -10.56
C GLN A 48 -5.42 7.21 -11.78
N GLY A 49 -4.94 6.22 -12.52
CA GLY A 49 -4.22 6.44 -13.76
C GLY A 49 -5.07 6.09 -14.98
N PRO A 50 -4.52 6.27 -16.20
CA PRO A 50 -5.26 5.96 -17.43
C PRO A 50 -5.53 4.45 -17.59
N SER A 51 -4.71 3.60 -16.97
CA SER A 51 -4.86 2.15 -17.06
C SER A 51 -5.53 1.53 -15.83
N GLY A 52 -5.98 2.36 -14.89
CA GLY A 52 -6.66 1.90 -13.68
C GLY A 52 -6.09 2.49 -12.40
N PHE A 53 -6.65 2.09 -11.29
CA PHE A 53 -6.19 2.53 -9.99
C PHE A 53 -4.87 1.85 -9.66
N CYS A 54 -3.91 2.61 -9.12
CA CYS A 54 -2.57 2.13 -8.88
C CYS A 54 -2.11 2.47 -7.46
N VAL A 55 -1.42 1.53 -6.82
CA VAL A 55 -0.83 1.72 -5.49
C VAL A 55 0.67 1.40 -5.57
N PHE A 56 1.48 2.29 -5.01
CA PHE A 56 2.92 2.09 -4.86
C PHE A 56 3.29 2.08 -3.40
N ASP A 57 4.15 1.13 -3.03
CA ASP A 57 4.70 1.07 -1.68
C ASP A 57 6.19 0.83 -1.75
N VAL A 58 6.94 1.42 -0.82
CA VAL A 58 8.35 1.09 -0.62
C VAL A 58 8.50 0.66 0.83
N PHE A 59 9.01 -0.55 1.02
CA PHE A 59 9.24 -1.12 2.33
C PHE A 59 10.73 -1.09 2.67
N GLU A 60 11.04 -0.87 3.94
CA GLU A 60 12.40 -0.80 4.45
C GLU A 60 13.18 -2.09 4.19
N LEU A 61 12.52 -3.24 4.39
CA LEU A 61 13.11 -4.56 4.22
C LEU A 61 12.02 -5.63 4.09
N GLU A 62 12.43 -6.86 3.80
CA GLU A 62 11.48 -7.96 3.57
C GLU A 62 10.57 -8.25 4.76
N GLU A 63 11.07 -8.10 5.98
CA GLU A 63 10.26 -8.31 7.19
C GLU A 63 9.08 -7.34 7.27
N ALA A 64 9.25 -6.12 6.77
CA ALA A 64 8.16 -5.15 6.72
C ALA A 64 7.06 -5.60 5.77
N VAL A 65 7.41 -6.27 4.66
CA VAL A 65 6.43 -6.86 3.74
C VAL A 65 5.62 -7.94 4.47
N GLU A 66 6.27 -8.77 5.27
CA GLU A 66 5.57 -9.80 6.04
C GLU A 66 4.62 -9.19 7.07
N ARG A 67 5.03 -8.12 7.75
CA ARG A 67 4.17 -7.40 8.69
C ARG A 67 2.95 -6.82 7.96
N PHE A 68 3.18 -6.28 6.78
CA PHE A 68 2.10 -5.74 5.93
C PHE A 68 1.11 -6.84 5.55
N ARG A 69 1.60 -7.98 5.07
CA ARG A 69 0.75 -9.10 4.70
C ARG A 69 -0.06 -9.62 5.89
N ASN A 70 0.58 -9.73 7.05
CA ASN A 70 -0.10 -10.17 8.26
C ASN A 70 -1.18 -9.18 8.70
N ALA A 71 -0.90 -7.88 8.60
CA ALA A 71 -1.87 -6.85 8.96
C ALA A 71 -3.07 -6.84 8.01
N LEU A 72 -2.84 -7.02 6.71
CA LEU A 72 -3.91 -7.10 5.72
C LEU A 72 -4.78 -8.35 5.90
N GLY A 73 -4.15 -9.49 6.21
CA GLY A 73 -4.87 -10.75 6.33
C GLY A 73 -5.71 -11.04 5.11
N THR A 74 -7.01 -11.29 5.31
CA THR A 74 -7.95 -11.59 4.23
C THR A 74 -8.77 -10.37 3.79
N ILE A 75 -8.48 -9.18 4.31
CA ILE A 75 -9.24 -7.97 3.99
C ILE A 75 -9.33 -7.72 2.48
N PRO A 76 -8.24 -7.79 1.68
CA PRO A 76 -8.34 -7.56 0.25
C PRO A 76 -9.32 -8.50 -0.45
N GLU A 77 -9.26 -9.79 -0.14
CA GLU A 77 -10.15 -10.79 -0.72
C GLU A 77 -11.61 -10.52 -0.34
N GLU A 78 -11.85 -10.15 0.91
CA GLU A 78 -13.20 -9.87 1.41
C GLU A 78 -13.85 -8.67 0.70
N VAL A 79 -13.05 -7.71 0.24
CA VAL A 79 -13.58 -6.54 -0.47
C VAL A 79 -13.56 -6.73 -2.00
N GLY A 80 -13.10 -7.87 -2.49
CA GLY A 80 -13.15 -8.19 -3.91
C GLY A 80 -11.87 -7.96 -4.70
N ILE A 81 -10.75 -7.73 -4.04
CA ILE A 81 -9.45 -7.61 -4.70
C ILE A 81 -8.89 -9.02 -4.85
N GLU A 82 -8.81 -9.49 -6.09
CA GLU A 82 -8.48 -10.88 -6.39
C GLU A 82 -7.00 -11.11 -6.68
N GLU A 83 -6.32 -10.11 -7.24
CA GLU A 83 -4.92 -10.25 -7.63
C GLU A 83 -4.02 -9.55 -6.60
N PRO A 84 -2.88 -10.17 -6.25
CA PRO A 84 -1.94 -9.57 -5.30
C PRO A 84 -1.07 -8.50 -5.97
N PRO A 85 -0.44 -7.64 -5.17
CA PRO A 85 0.58 -6.74 -5.71
C PRO A 85 1.83 -7.51 -6.11
N GLN A 86 2.66 -6.88 -6.94
CA GLN A 86 3.97 -7.40 -7.30
C GLN A 86 5.01 -6.80 -6.38
N PHE A 87 5.92 -7.63 -5.87
CA PHE A 87 7.02 -7.21 -5.00
C PHE A 87 8.35 -7.50 -5.68
N PHE A 88 9.27 -6.56 -5.63
CA PHE A 88 10.61 -6.77 -6.17
C PHE A 88 11.62 -5.84 -5.48
N PRO A 89 12.93 -6.20 -5.49
CA PRO A 89 13.95 -5.35 -4.89
C PRO A 89 13.98 -3.99 -5.56
N ALA A 90 14.02 -2.92 -4.77
CA ALA A 90 14.16 -1.58 -5.31
C ALA A 90 15.63 -1.31 -5.64
N HIS A 91 15.89 -0.87 -6.87
CA HIS A 91 17.25 -0.49 -7.27
C HIS A 91 17.67 0.80 -6.59
N ALA A 92 16.75 1.76 -6.49
CA ALA A 92 16.97 3.03 -5.80
C ALA A 92 15.67 3.55 -5.24
N ALA A 93 15.73 4.23 -4.10
CA ALA A 93 14.59 4.88 -3.50
C ALA A 93 15.04 6.11 -2.72
N MET A 94 14.25 7.17 -2.81
CA MET A 94 14.46 8.39 -2.06
C MET A 94 13.11 8.95 -1.68
N SER A 95 13.00 9.52 -0.50
CA SER A 95 11.78 10.21 -0.11
C SER A 95 12.12 11.60 0.40
N VAL A 96 11.22 12.54 0.13
CA VAL A 96 11.31 13.91 0.61
C VAL A 96 10.05 14.19 1.38
N PRO A 97 10.12 14.86 2.55
CA PRO A 97 8.93 15.20 3.31
C PRO A 97 7.95 15.99 2.45
N ILE A 98 6.66 15.63 2.54
CA ILE A 98 5.61 16.35 1.84
C ILE A 98 5.22 17.55 2.69
N GLU A 99 5.36 18.75 2.12
CA GLU A 99 4.91 19.96 2.78
C GLU A 99 3.45 20.22 2.40
N ARG A 100 2.64 20.46 3.42
CA ARG A 100 1.23 20.79 3.25
C ARG A 100 1.04 22.24 3.70
N GLY A 101 0.87 23.08 2.73
CA GLY A 101 0.67 24.50 2.97
C GLY A 101 -0.72 24.85 3.43
#